data_de144b549297056bc45e76c0265b72e2
#
_entry.id   de144b549297056bc45e76c0265b72e2
#
_cell.length_a   1.000
_cell.length_b   1.000
_cell.length_c   1.000
_cell.angle_alpha   90.00
_cell.angle_beta   90.00
_cell.angle_gamma   90.00
#
_symmetry.space_group_name_H-M   'P 1'
#
loop_
_entity.id
_entity.type
_entity.pdbx_description
1 polymer ?
#
loop_
_entity_poly.entity_id
_entity_poly.type
_entity_poly.pdbx_seq_one_letter_code
_entity_poly.pdbx_strand_id
1 'polypeptide(L)'
;MFGSTMALDFVVVFCLASAIAAVEETLMDTRTATAELGWTANPPSGWEEVSGYDENLNTIRTYQVCNVFEPNQNNWLLTTFINRRGAHRIYTEMRFTVRDCSSLPNVPGSCKETFNLYYYETDSIIATKKSAFWTEAPYLKVDTIAADESFSQVDFGGRLMKVNTEVRSFGPLTRNGFYLAFQDYGACMSLLSVRVFFKKCPSVVQNFAIFPETMTGAESTSLVIARGTCIPNAEEVDVPIKLYCNGDGEWMVPIGRCTCKAGYEAENNVVCKACPAGMFKATQGVGSCAQCPTNSRSTSEASPICTCRNGYYRADFDPPEAACTSVPSGPRNVISIVNETSIILEWHPPRETGGRDDVTYDIVCKKCRPDRRSCSRCDDNVEFVPRQLGLTETRVFISSLWAHTPYTFEIQAVNGISSKSPFPPQHVSVNITTNQAVCTRGRHLRTAPNHSTSCNRGRAEGAKQTDLAEEEKEKGEKAGQLKGEKEKENRGEWGKRRDRNKNKR
;
A
#
# COMPACT_ATOMS: atom_id res chain seq x y z
N MET A 1 37.94 2.69 -44.39
CA MET A 1 36.75 1.89 -44.66
C MET A 1 36.66 0.80 -43.60
N PHE A 2 35.96 1.03 -42.53
CA PHE A 2 35.54 -0.01 -41.61
C PHE A 2 34.16 0.42 -41.11
N GLY A 3 33.14 -0.27 -41.59
CA GLY A 3 31.78 -0.13 -41.13
C GLY A 3 31.58 -0.92 -39.83
N SER A 4 31.17 -0.25 -38.79
CA SER A 4 30.77 -0.86 -37.53
C SER A 4 29.26 -1.03 -37.54
N THR A 5 28.81 -2.26 -37.70
CA THR A 5 27.42 -2.66 -37.51
C THR A 5 27.10 -2.70 -36.03
N MET A 6 26.30 -1.76 -35.55
CA MET A 6 25.65 -1.85 -34.24
C MET A 6 24.57 -2.91 -34.31
N ALA A 7 24.79 -4.03 -33.63
CA ALA A 7 23.75 -5.01 -33.32
C ALA A 7 22.90 -4.45 -32.15
N LEU A 8 21.65 -4.15 -32.44
CA LEU A 8 20.63 -3.86 -31.40
C LEU A 8 20.22 -5.21 -30.78
N ASP A 9 20.74 -5.51 -29.61
CA ASP A 9 20.22 -6.59 -28.78
C ASP A 9 18.88 -6.18 -28.20
N PHE A 10 17.79 -6.60 -28.82
CA PHE A 10 16.46 -6.60 -28.22
C PHE A 10 16.43 -7.67 -27.12
N VAL A 11 16.66 -7.27 -25.89
CA VAL A 11 16.33 -8.07 -24.72
C VAL A 11 14.80 -8.10 -24.60
N VAL A 12 14.19 -9.14 -25.16
CA VAL A 12 12.79 -9.48 -24.90
C VAL A 12 12.71 -10.00 -23.47
N VAL A 13 12.36 -9.11 -22.54
CA VAL A 13 11.98 -9.50 -21.18
C VAL A 13 10.63 -10.20 -21.29
N PHE A 14 10.65 -11.54 -21.41
CA PHE A 14 9.48 -12.36 -21.13
C PHE A 14 9.14 -12.21 -19.65
N CYS A 15 8.20 -11.31 -19.33
CA CYS A 15 7.45 -11.39 -18.09
C CYS A 15 6.67 -12.71 -18.15
N LEU A 16 7.24 -13.78 -17.61
CA LEU A 16 6.51 -14.97 -17.19
C LEU A 16 5.63 -14.55 -16.01
N ALA A 17 4.51 -13.91 -16.29
CA ALA A 17 3.38 -13.94 -15.38
C ALA A 17 2.98 -15.41 -15.31
N SER A 18 3.43 -16.13 -14.31
CA SER A 18 2.89 -17.44 -13.96
C SER A 18 1.40 -17.19 -13.67
N ALA A 19 0.56 -17.43 -14.66
CA ALA A 19 -0.88 -17.47 -14.47
C ALA A 19 -1.11 -18.54 -13.41
N ILE A 20 -1.49 -18.13 -12.21
CA ILE A 20 -1.86 -19.05 -11.14
C ILE A 20 -3.16 -19.67 -11.60
N ALA A 21 -3.07 -20.91 -12.11
CA ALA A 21 -4.18 -21.64 -12.67
C ALA A 21 -5.28 -21.84 -11.61
N ALA A 22 -6.53 -21.80 -12.07
CA ALA A 22 -7.69 -22.12 -11.24
C ALA A 22 -7.51 -23.49 -10.59
N VAL A 23 -7.91 -23.59 -9.32
CA VAL A 23 -7.97 -24.88 -8.64
C VAL A 23 -9.34 -25.51 -8.90
N GLU A 24 -9.33 -26.71 -9.45
CA GLU A 24 -10.53 -27.52 -9.66
C GLU A 24 -10.71 -28.50 -8.49
N GLU A 25 -11.82 -28.41 -7.80
CA GLU A 25 -12.18 -29.37 -6.74
C GLU A 25 -13.22 -30.35 -7.25
N THR A 26 -12.85 -31.64 -7.31
CA THR A 26 -13.70 -32.70 -7.82
C THR A 26 -14.72 -33.13 -6.77
N LEU A 27 -16.00 -33.15 -7.17
CA LEU A 27 -17.13 -33.64 -6.38
C LEU A 27 -17.43 -35.11 -6.67
N MET A 28 -17.30 -35.51 -7.95
CA MET A 28 -17.52 -36.87 -8.43
C MET A 28 -16.60 -37.12 -9.64
N ASP A 29 -15.99 -38.30 -9.72
CA ASP A 29 -15.24 -38.76 -10.91
C ASP A 29 -15.45 -40.26 -11.08
N THR A 30 -16.15 -40.67 -12.12
CA THR A 30 -16.42 -42.07 -12.39
C THR A 30 -15.20 -42.86 -12.80
N ARG A 31 -14.12 -42.22 -13.25
CA ARG A 31 -12.83 -42.87 -13.58
C ARG A 31 -12.15 -43.48 -12.36
N THR A 32 -12.44 -42.97 -11.18
CA THR A 32 -11.88 -43.48 -9.91
C THR A 32 -12.73 -44.56 -9.24
N ALA A 33 -13.89 -44.89 -9.83
CA ALA A 33 -14.82 -45.86 -9.26
C ALA A 33 -14.29 -47.29 -9.46
N THR A 34 -14.12 -48.01 -8.36
CA THR A 34 -13.72 -49.43 -8.34
C THR A 34 -14.92 -50.40 -8.21
N ALA A 35 -16.08 -49.86 -7.88
CA ALA A 35 -17.34 -50.60 -7.74
C ALA A 35 -18.38 -50.05 -8.71
N GLU A 36 -19.57 -50.66 -8.73
CA GLU A 36 -20.71 -50.15 -9.50
C GLU A 36 -21.03 -48.73 -9.08
N LEU A 37 -21.35 -47.89 -10.09
CA LEU A 37 -21.69 -46.47 -9.89
C LEU A 37 -23.03 -46.30 -9.17
N GLY A 38 -23.91 -47.31 -9.31
CA GLY A 38 -25.17 -47.34 -8.62
C GLY A 38 -26.17 -46.28 -9.10
N TRP A 39 -26.05 -45.82 -10.33
CA TRP A 39 -26.99 -44.87 -10.93
C TRP A 39 -28.29 -45.57 -11.30
N THR A 40 -29.35 -44.83 -11.47
CA THR A 40 -30.65 -45.39 -11.72
C THR A 40 -31.09 -45.14 -13.17
N ALA A 41 -31.36 -46.21 -13.91
CA ALA A 41 -31.88 -46.14 -15.25
C ALA A 41 -33.42 -46.30 -15.27
N ASN A 42 -34.09 -45.58 -16.18
CA ASN A 42 -35.51 -45.74 -16.49
C ASN A 42 -35.77 -45.51 -17.96
N PRO A 43 -36.34 -46.47 -18.74
CA PRO A 43 -36.63 -47.85 -18.29
C PRO A 43 -35.37 -48.64 -17.92
N PRO A 44 -35.47 -49.71 -17.15
CA PRO A 44 -34.33 -50.56 -16.79
C PRO A 44 -33.59 -51.16 -17.99
N SER A 45 -34.26 -51.31 -19.12
CA SER A 45 -33.72 -51.76 -20.41
C SER A 45 -33.07 -50.64 -21.24
N GLY A 46 -33.10 -49.40 -20.75
CA GLY A 46 -32.51 -48.24 -21.45
C GLY A 46 -30.98 -48.18 -21.31
N TRP A 47 -30.54 -47.53 -20.26
CA TRP A 47 -29.10 -47.46 -19.94
C TRP A 47 -28.62 -48.66 -19.16
N GLU A 48 -27.50 -49.26 -19.60
CA GLU A 48 -26.88 -50.41 -18.97
C GLU A 48 -25.49 -50.03 -18.45
N GLU A 49 -25.17 -50.40 -17.19
CA GLU A 49 -23.84 -50.24 -16.64
C GLU A 49 -22.94 -51.41 -17.06
N VAL A 50 -21.83 -51.11 -17.71
CA VAL A 50 -20.87 -52.10 -18.19
C VAL A 50 -19.43 -51.75 -17.75
N SER A 51 -18.59 -52.79 -17.69
CA SER A 51 -17.13 -52.58 -17.51
C SER A 51 -16.49 -52.39 -18.89
N GLY A 52 -15.73 -51.31 -19.03
CA GLY A 52 -14.99 -51.00 -20.23
C GLY A 52 -13.51 -50.76 -19.89
N TYR A 53 -12.77 -50.31 -20.90
CA TYR A 53 -11.39 -49.89 -20.73
C TYR A 53 -11.23 -48.48 -21.26
N ASP A 54 -10.41 -47.70 -20.56
CA ASP A 54 -9.97 -46.39 -21.05
C ASP A 54 -8.83 -46.54 -22.09
N GLU A 55 -8.35 -45.43 -22.64
CA GLU A 55 -7.25 -45.39 -23.61
C GLU A 55 -5.90 -45.95 -23.09
N ASN A 56 -5.79 -46.06 -21.74
CA ASN A 56 -4.61 -46.61 -21.05
C ASN A 56 -4.82 -48.07 -20.62
N LEU A 57 -5.90 -48.71 -21.05
CA LEU A 57 -6.32 -50.06 -20.68
C LEU A 57 -6.69 -50.24 -19.18
N ASN A 58 -6.99 -49.14 -18.47
CA ASN A 58 -7.54 -49.24 -17.13
C ASN A 58 -9.01 -49.62 -17.21
N THR A 59 -9.46 -50.52 -16.33
CA THR A 59 -10.87 -50.86 -16.24
C THR A 59 -11.65 -49.69 -15.69
N ILE A 60 -12.69 -49.29 -16.42
CA ILE A 60 -13.61 -48.20 -16.04
C ILE A 60 -15.04 -48.71 -16.01
N ARG A 61 -15.89 -48.04 -15.24
CA ARG A 61 -17.34 -48.24 -15.24
C ARG A 61 -17.97 -47.22 -16.18
N THR A 62 -18.75 -47.73 -17.13
CA THR A 62 -19.40 -46.92 -18.19
C THR A 62 -20.89 -47.24 -18.26
N TYR A 63 -21.65 -46.31 -18.78
CA TYR A 63 -23.05 -46.55 -19.13
C TYR A 63 -23.21 -46.51 -20.65
N GLN A 64 -23.96 -47.47 -21.19
CA GLN A 64 -24.26 -47.52 -22.61
C GLN A 64 -25.78 -47.60 -22.87
N VAL A 65 -26.19 -47.08 -24.02
CA VAL A 65 -27.55 -47.20 -24.54
C VAL A 65 -27.51 -47.32 -26.06
N CYS A 66 -28.27 -48.25 -26.63
CA CYS A 66 -28.34 -48.45 -28.09
C CYS A 66 -29.63 -49.11 -28.51
N ASN A 67 -30.76 -48.47 -28.26
CA ASN A 67 -32.10 -48.99 -28.61
C ASN A 67 -32.67 -48.33 -29.87
N VAL A 68 -31.80 -48.08 -30.86
CA VAL A 68 -32.07 -47.27 -32.06
C VAL A 68 -33.10 -47.89 -33.00
N PHE A 69 -33.36 -49.18 -32.88
CA PHE A 69 -34.37 -49.92 -33.69
C PHE A 69 -35.80 -49.83 -33.13
N GLU A 70 -35.96 -49.38 -31.89
CA GLU A 70 -37.25 -49.22 -31.24
C GLU A 70 -37.72 -47.76 -31.35
N PRO A 71 -39.00 -47.52 -31.71
CA PRO A 71 -39.51 -46.16 -31.80
C PRO A 71 -39.76 -45.55 -30.43
N ASN A 72 -39.87 -44.20 -30.38
CA ASN A 72 -40.24 -43.40 -29.21
C ASN A 72 -39.33 -43.63 -27.99
N GLN A 73 -38.03 -43.72 -28.20
CA GLN A 73 -37.05 -43.86 -27.12
C GLN A 73 -37.10 -42.63 -26.19
N ASN A 74 -37.05 -42.92 -24.88
CA ASN A 74 -36.97 -41.90 -23.81
C ASN A 74 -36.28 -42.55 -22.59
N ASN A 75 -34.93 -42.65 -22.66
CA ASN A 75 -34.14 -43.37 -21.70
C ASN A 75 -33.46 -42.39 -20.73
N TRP A 76 -33.78 -42.51 -19.47
CA TRP A 76 -33.25 -41.66 -18.41
C TRP A 76 -32.18 -42.40 -17.60
N LEU A 77 -31.08 -41.71 -17.24
CA LEU A 77 -30.05 -42.17 -16.33
C LEU A 77 -29.81 -41.09 -15.27
N LEU A 78 -30.04 -41.45 -14.01
CA LEU A 78 -29.95 -40.54 -12.87
C LEU A 78 -28.75 -40.92 -12.01
N THR A 79 -27.85 -39.95 -11.71
CA THR A 79 -26.69 -40.17 -10.81
C THR A 79 -27.13 -40.43 -9.37
N THR A 80 -26.16 -40.78 -8.51
CA THR A 80 -26.32 -40.64 -7.06
C THR A 80 -26.31 -39.18 -6.64
N PHE A 81 -26.73 -38.86 -5.42
CA PHE A 81 -26.71 -37.51 -4.87
C PHE A 81 -25.31 -36.95 -4.81
N ILE A 82 -25.11 -35.76 -5.32
CA ILE A 82 -23.84 -35.04 -5.33
C ILE A 82 -23.93 -33.83 -4.39
N ASN A 83 -23.15 -33.81 -3.32
CA ASN A 83 -23.09 -32.66 -2.43
C ASN A 83 -22.27 -31.54 -3.11
N ARG A 84 -22.81 -30.33 -3.22
CA ARG A 84 -22.15 -29.18 -3.87
C ARG A 84 -20.99 -28.57 -3.08
N ARG A 85 -20.81 -28.94 -1.81
CA ARG A 85 -19.75 -28.40 -0.92
C ARG A 85 -19.67 -26.88 -0.88
N GLY A 86 -20.83 -26.19 -1.01
CA GLY A 86 -20.89 -24.73 -1.00
C GLY A 86 -20.68 -24.05 -2.36
N ALA A 87 -20.28 -24.77 -3.39
CA ALA A 87 -20.13 -24.20 -4.73
C ALA A 87 -21.45 -23.72 -5.31
N HIS A 88 -21.46 -22.60 -5.98
CA HIS A 88 -22.65 -22.04 -6.63
C HIS A 88 -22.72 -22.41 -8.11
N ARG A 89 -21.58 -22.65 -8.74
CA ARG A 89 -21.44 -23.04 -10.15
C ARG A 89 -20.69 -24.35 -10.23
N ILE A 90 -21.26 -25.28 -11.00
CA ILE A 90 -20.70 -26.64 -11.18
C ILE A 90 -20.34 -26.81 -12.65
N TYR A 91 -19.27 -27.55 -12.87
CA TYR A 91 -18.82 -28.00 -14.18
C TYR A 91 -18.97 -29.51 -14.26
N THR A 92 -19.45 -29.99 -15.41
CA THR A 92 -19.57 -31.41 -15.73
C THR A 92 -18.78 -31.69 -17.01
N GLU A 93 -17.72 -32.45 -16.89
CA GLU A 93 -16.93 -32.98 -17.99
C GLU A 93 -17.45 -34.37 -18.29
N MET A 94 -17.83 -34.61 -19.54
CA MET A 94 -18.40 -35.88 -20.03
C MET A 94 -17.51 -36.38 -21.16
N ARG A 95 -17.07 -37.64 -21.05
CA ARG A 95 -16.37 -38.33 -22.15
C ARG A 95 -17.28 -39.42 -22.66
N PHE A 96 -17.55 -39.44 -23.95
CA PHE A 96 -18.51 -40.33 -24.56
C PHE A 96 -18.15 -40.67 -26.01
N THR A 97 -18.72 -41.77 -26.47
CA THR A 97 -18.68 -42.18 -27.87
C THR A 97 -20.10 -42.31 -28.42
N VAL A 98 -20.29 -41.91 -29.67
CA VAL A 98 -21.59 -42.03 -30.35
C VAL A 98 -21.36 -42.71 -31.70
N ARG A 99 -22.22 -43.67 -32.01
CA ARG A 99 -22.23 -44.36 -33.30
C ARG A 99 -22.96 -43.51 -34.34
N ASP A 100 -22.33 -43.39 -35.51
CA ASP A 100 -22.92 -42.71 -36.66
C ASP A 100 -24.22 -43.40 -37.11
N CYS A 101 -25.34 -42.67 -37.09
CA CYS A 101 -26.65 -43.13 -37.48
C CYS A 101 -26.66 -43.65 -38.93
N SER A 102 -25.90 -43.03 -39.82
CA SER A 102 -25.79 -43.44 -41.24
C SER A 102 -25.11 -44.81 -41.44
N SER A 103 -24.32 -45.22 -40.45
CA SER A 103 -23.60 -46.51 -40.46
C SER A 103 -24.46 -47.69 -40.02
N LEU A 104 -25.68 -47.44 -39.52
CA LEU A 104 -26.61 -48.44 -39.01
C LEU A 104 -27.59 -48.86 -40.10
N PRO A 105 -27.63 -50.14 -40.55
CA PRO A 105 -28.55 -50.59 -41.56
C PRO A 105 -30.00 -50.66 -41.02
N ASN A 106 -30.98 -50.18 -41.80
CA ASN A 106 -32.40 -50.28 -41.52
C ASN A 106 -32.87 -49.56 -40.22
N VAL A 107 -32.16 -48.54 -39.79
CA VAL A 107 -32.60 -47.75 -38.63
C VAL A 107 -33.77 -46.85 -38.98
N PRO A 108 -34.84 -46.80 -38.21
CA PRO A 108 -35.88 -45.79 -38.35
C PRO A 108 -35.25 -44.39 -38.33
N GLY A 109 -35.82 -43.43 -39.09
CA GLY A 109 -35.32 -42.06 -39.14
C GLY A 109 -35.32 -41.28 -37.81
N SER A 110 -35.51 -41.97 -36.68
CA SER A 110 -35.50 -41.46 -35.31
C SER A 110 -34.14 -41.57 -34.60
N CYS A 111 -33.10 -42.18 -35.25
CA CYS A 111 -31.79 -42.24 -34.67
C CYS A 111 -31.22 -40.83 -34.41
N LYS A 112 -30.56 -40.65 -33.26
CA LYS A 112 -29.97 -39.40 -32.80
C LYS A 112 -28.48 -39.59 -32.51
N GLU A 113 -27.70 -38.52 -32.65
CA GLU A 113 -26.30 -38.46 -32.26
C GLU A 113 -26.11 -37.44 -31.10
N THR A 114 -27.16 -37.28 -30.32
CA THR A 114 -27.22 -36.31 -29.22
C THR A 114 -27.94 -36.91 -28.01
N PHE A 115 -27.59 -36.38 -26.86
CA PHE A 115 -28.35 -36.64 -25.61
C PHE A 115 -28.52 -35.33 -24.82
N ASN A 116 -29.47 -35.32 -23.88
CA ASN A 116 -29.73 -34.14 -23.04
C ASN A 116 -29.10 -34.33 -21.65
N LEU A 117 -28.51 -33.24 -21.11
CA LEU A 117 -28.02 -33.14 -19.75
C LEU A 117 -28.97 -32.25 -18.94
N TYR A 118 -29.38 -32.73 -17.78
CA TYR A 118 -30.22 -32.02 -16.81
C TYR A 118 -29.61 -32.08 -15.42
N TYR A 119 -30.05 -31.19 -14.54
CA TYR A 119 -29.79 -31.28 -13.12
C TYR A 119 -31.05 -31.00 -12.29
N TYR A 120 -31.09 -31.53 -11.06
CA TYR A 120 -32.16 -31.30 -10.09
C TYR A 120 -31.57 -31.03 -8.72
N GLU A 121 -31.84 -29.83 -8.17
CA GLU A 121 -31.35 -29.40 -6.85
C GLU A 121 -32.28 -29.94 -5.74
N THR A 122 -31.67 -30.40 -4.66
CA THR A 122 -32.36 -30.85 -3.46
C THR A 122 -31.51 -30.74 -2.20
N ASP A 123 -32.19 -30.63 -1.06
CA ASP A 123 -31.56 -30.66 0.25
C ASP A 123 -31.47 -32.08 0.86
N SER A 124 -32.14 -33.04 0.26
CA SER A 124 -32.25 -34.40 0.76
C SER A 124 -32.02 -35.43 -0.35
N ILE A 125 -31.50 -36.58 0.07
CA ILE A 125 -31.34 -37.73 -0.82
C ILE A 125 -32.70 -38.29 -1.18
N ILE A 126 -32.94 -38.56 -2.46
CA ILE A 126 -34.13 -39.27 -2.93
C ILE A 126 -34.10 -40.68 -2.37
N ALA A 127 -35.01 -40.99 -1.47
CA ALA A 127 -34.96 -42.19 -0.64
C ALA A 127 -35.18 -43.52 -1.40
N THR A 128 -35.84 -43.47 -2.56
CA THR A 128 -36.13 -44.69 -3.35
C THR A 128 -36.18 -44.41 -4.85
N LYS A 129 -35.89 -45.42 -5.66
CA LYS A 129 -36.08 -45.38 -7.14
C LYS A 129 -37.50 -44.97 -7.56
N LYS A 130 -38.49 -45.25 -6.73
CA LYS A 130 -39.90 -44.86 -6.98
C LYS A 130 -40.17 -43.37 -6.76
N SER A 131 -39.32 -42.67 -6.07
CA SER A 131 -39.41 -41.23 -5.80
C SER A 131 -38.67 -40.39 -6.86
N ALA A 132 -37.95 -41.01 -7.79
CA ALA A 132 -37.26 -40.31 -8.86
C ALA A 132 -38.25 -39.81 -9.91
N PHE A 133 -38.00 -38.66 -10.48
CA PHE A 133 -38.80 -38.09 -11.56
C PHE A 133 -38.22 -38.55 -12.91
N TRP A 134 -39.11 -39.02 -13.81
CA TRP A 134 -38.75 -39.53 -15.14
C TRP A 134 -39.41 -38.70 -16.25
N THR A 135 -39.54 -37.42 -15.99
CA THR A 135 -40.07 -36.40 -16.89
C THR A 135 -39.17 -35.18 -16.82
N GLU A 136 -39.21 -34.34 -17.84
CA GLU A 136 -38.36 -33.15 -17.88
C GLU A 136 -38.55 -32.24 -16.65
N ALA A 137 -39.77 -31.99 -16.23
CA ALA A 137 -40.07 -31.33 -14.97
C ALA A 137 -39.97 -32.33 -13.80
N PRO A 138 -39.27 -32.05 -12.68
CA PRO A 138 -38.75 -30.75 -12.22
C PRO A 138 -37.26 -30.47 -12.52
N TYR A 139 -36.65 -31.19 -13.45
CA TYR A 139 -35.27 -30.97 -13.84
C TYR A 139 -35.07 -29.66 -14.59
N LEU A 140 -33.90 -29.06 -14.44
CA LEU A 140 -33.45 -27.93 -15.23
C LEU A 140 -32.50 -28.44 -16.31
N LYS A 141 -32.77 -28.13 -17.55
CA LYS A 141 -31.93 -28.52 -18.68
C LYS A 141 -30.64 -27.70 -18.67
N VAL A 142 -29.50 -28.40 -18.71
CA VAL A 142 -28.20 -27.77 -18.90
C VAL A 142 -27.96 -27.51 -20.38
N ASP A 143 -27.98 -28.57 -21.19
CA ASP A 143 -27.73 -28.48 -22.62
C ASP A 143 -28.21 -29.78 -23.35
N THR A 144 -28.25 -29.69 -24.67
CA THR A 144 -28.23 -30.86 -25.56
C THR A 144 -26.79 -31.06 -26.03
N ILE A 145 -26.22 -32.22 -25.70
CA ILE A 145 -24.85 -32.57 -26.01
C ILE A 145 -24.83 -33.31 -27.35
N ALA A 146 -24.07 -32.81 -28.31
CA ALA A 146 -23.85 -33.42 -29.63
C ALA A 146 -22.45 -34.01 -29.71
N ALA A 147 -22.24 -35.04 -30.49
CA ALA A 147 -20.96 -35.57 -30.80
C ALA A 147 -20.29 -34.71 -31.89
N ASP A 148 -19.05 -34.30 -31.69
CA ASP A 148 -18.20 -33.68 -32.72
C ASP A 148 -17.75 -34.74 -33.75
N GLU A 149 -17.46 -35.93 -33.23
CA GLU A 149 -17.09 -37.08 -34.03
C GLU A 149 -17.87 -38.32 -33.65
N SER A 150 -18.56 -38.94 -34.66
CA SER A 150 -19.20 -40.22 -34.51
C SER A 150 -18.37 -41.33 -35.16
N PHE A 151 -18.51 -42.58 -34.69
CA PHE A 151 -17.77 -43.74 -35.26
C PHE A 151 -18.67 -44.61 -36.09
N SER A 152 -18.12 -45.20 -37.17
CA SER A 152 -18.79 -46.17 -38.06
C SER A 152 -18.30 -47.60 -37.82
N GLN A 153 -19.01 -48.58 -38.43
CA GLN A 153 -18.61 -49.99 -38.34
C GLN A 153 -17.25 -50.28 -38.97
N VAL A 154 -16.78 -49.43 -39.88
CA VAL A 154 -15.47 -49.55 -40.56
C VAL A 154 -14.35 -49.22 -39.58
N ASP A 155 -14.62 -48.40 -38.57
CA ASP A 155 -13.65 -48.00 -37.56
C ASP A 155 -13.30 -49.11 -36.56
N PHE A 156 -14.15 -50.18 -36.45
CA PHE A 156 -13.91 -51.33 -35.59
C PHE A 156 -12.70 -52.19 -36.00
N GLY A 157 -12.23 -52.10 -37.26
CA GLY A 157 -11.07 -52.85 -37.75
C GLY A 157 -9.72 -52.17 -37.51
N GLY A 158 -9.68 -50.98 -37.02
CA GLY A 158 -8.47 -50.15 -36.86
C GLY A 158 -8.56 -49.08 -35.77
N ARG A 159 -8.32 -49.44 -34.57
CA ARG A 159 -7.63 -48.71 -33.50
C ARG A 159 -8.20 -47.45 -32.85
N LEU A 160 -9.19 -46.76 -33.27
CA LEU A 160 -9.55 -45.50 -32.56
C LEU A 160 -11.07 -45.36 -32.46
N MET A 161 -11.64 -45.76 -31.29
CA MET A 161 -12.93 -45.21 -30.89
C MET A 161 -12.79 -43.72 -30.74
N LYS A 162 -13.54 -42.93 -31.48
CA LYS A 162 -13.56 -41.48 -31.39
C LYS A 162 -14.23 -41.07 -30.09
N VAL A 163 -13.47 -40.59 -29.16
CA VAL A 163 -13.95 -40.13 -27.85
C VAL A 163 -14.20 -38.63 -27.87
N ASN A 164 -15.42 -38.23 -27.67
CA ASN A 164 -15.82 -36.84 -27.50
C ASN A 164 -15.62 -36.43 -26.03
N THR A 165 -15.16 -35.20 -25.80
CA THR A 165 -15.05 -34.63 -24.47
C THR A 165 -15.74 -33.29 -24.45
N GLU A 166 -16.81 -33.21 -23.66
CA GLU A 166 -17.61 -32.00 -23.52
C GLU A 166 -17.68 -31.53 -22.08
N VAL A 167 -17.48 -30.22 -21.88
CA VAL A 167 -17.60 -29.58 -20.59
C VAL A 167 -18.78 -28.61 -20.61
N ARG A 168 -19.66 -28.77 -19.66
CA ARG A 168 -20.81 -27.84 -19.48
C ARG A 168 -20.82 -27.33 -18.04
N SER A 169 -21.29 -26.13 -17.84
CA SER A 169 -21.47 -25.55 -16.52
C SER A 169 -22.91 -25.13 -16.27
N PHE A 170 -23.32 -25.23 -15.03
CA PHE A 170 -24.67 -24.86 -14.60
C PHE A 170 -24.68 -24.26 -13.19
N GLY A 171 -25.71 -23.56 -12.86
CA GLY A 171 -25.98 -22.82 -11.63
C GLY A 171 -26.93 -21.65 -11.92
N PRO A 172 -27.22 -20.82 -10.90
CA PRO A 172 -26.72 -20.85 -9.52
C PRO A 172 -27.37 -21.98 -8.69
N LEU A 173 -26.54 -22.75 -7.98
CA LEU A 173 -27.03 -23.75 -7.03
C LEU A 173 -27.22 -23.12 -5.64
N THR A 174 -28.39 -23.37 -5.04
CA THR A 174 -28.77 -22.79 -3.74
C THR A 174 -28.98 -23.86 -2.66
N ARG A 175 -29.34 -25.09 -3.04
CA ARG A 175 -29.60 -26.21 -2.12
C ARG A 175 -28.31 -26.97 -1.76
N ASN A 176 -28.41 -27.94 -0.86
CA ASN A 176 -27.23 -28.67 -0.35
C ASN A 176 -26.51 -29.54 -1.39
N GLY A 177 -27.26 -29.98 -2.41
CA GLY A 177 -26.70 -30.78 -3.49
C GLY A 177 -27.67 -30.95 -4.64
N PHE A 178 -27.34 -31.86 -5.52
CA PHE A 178 -28.08 -32.06 -6.77
C PHE A 178 -27.87 -33.47 -7.31
N TYR A 179 -28.70 -33.82 -8.29
CA TYR A 179 -28.56 -34.97 -9.15
C TYR A 179 -28.31 -34.51 -10.59
N LEU A 180 -27.51 -35.24 -11.36
CA LEU A 180 -27.44 -35.15 -12.80
C LEU A 180 -28.36 -36.18 -13.43
N ALA A 181 -29.03 -35.83 -14.52
CA ALA A 181 -29.79 -36.74 -15.30
C ALA A 181 -29.38 -36.65 -16.78
N PHE A 182 -29.13 -37.79 -17.38
CA PHE A 182 -28.87 -37.96 -18.81
C PHE A 182 -30.08 -38.57 -19.48
N GLN A 183 -30.53 -37.95 -20.56
CA GLN A 183 -31.71 -38.40 -21.29
C GLN A 183 -31.32 -38.69 -22.72
N ASP A 184 -31.61 -39.89 -23.17
CA ASP A 184 -31.43 -40.34 -24.53
C ASP A 184 -32.80 -40.49 -25.25
N TYR A 185 -32.86 -40.05 -26.50
CA TYR A 185 -34.03 -40.19 -27.39
C TYR A 185 -33.76 -41.11 -28.61
N GLY A 186 -32.82 -42.00 -28.50
CA GLY A 186 -32.50 -42.97 -29.54
C GLY A 186 -31.11 -42.81 -30.14
N ALA A 187 -30.12 -42.48 -29.35
CA ALA A 187 -28.70 -42.56 -29.71
C ALA A 187 -28.17 -44.00 -29.47
N CYS A 188 -27.14 -44.35 -30.21
CA CYS A 188 -26.29 -45.50 -29.88
C CYS A 188 -24.98 -44.99 -29.34
N MET A 189 -24.85 -44.96 -28.01
CA MET A 189 -23.74 -44.25 -27.36
C MET A 189 -23.26 -44.97 -26.09
N SER A 190 -22.01 -44.67 -25.73
CA SER A 190 -21.43 -45.03 -24.43
C SER A 190 -20.94 -43.79 -23.71
N LEU A 191 -21.39 -43.57 -22.50
CA LEU A 191 -20.94 -42.55 -21.57
C LEU A 191 -19.74 -43.15 -20.80
N LEU A 192 -18.51 -42.82 -21.23
CA LEU A 192 -17.28 -43.44 -20.75
C LEU A 192 -16.89 -42.92 -19.37
N SER A 193 -17.01 -41.61 -19.16
CA SER A 193 -16.75 -41.03 -17.85
C SER A 193 -17.48 -39.72 -17.65
N VAL A 194 -17.81 -39.43 -16.39
CA VAL A 194 -18.36 -38.16 -15.94
C VAL A 194 -17.55 -37.68 -14.76
N ARG A 195 -17.00 -36.48 -14.89
CA ARG A 195 -16.32 -35.76 -13.83
C ARG A 195 -17.12 -34.49 -13.49
N VAL A 196 -17.46 -34.34 -12.23
CA VAL A 196 -18.19 -33.18 -11.72
C VAL A 196 -17.26 -32.42 -10.77
N PHE A 197 -17.07 -31.13 -11.02
CA PHE A 197 -16.15 -30.31 -10.26
C PHE A 197 -16.62 -28.87 -10.19
N PHE A 198 -15.98 -28.09 -9.32
CA PHE A 198 -16.11 -26.64 -9.31
C PHE A 198 -14.75 -25.98 -9.30
N LYS A 199 -14.72 -24.71 -9.65
CA LYS A 199 -13.50 -23.92 -9.71
C LYS A 199 -13.42 -22.96 -8.53
N LYS A 200 -12.21 -22.67 -8.10
CA LYS A 200 -11.89 -21.67 -7.07
C LYS A 200 -10.57 -20.98 -7.38
N CYS A 201 -10.45 -19.74 -6.91
CA CYS A 201 -9.18 -19.04 -6.91
C CYS A 201 -8.33 -19.56 -5.75
N PRO A 202 -7.07 -19.96 -5.99
CA PRO A 202 -6.18 -20.47 -4.95
C PRO A 202 -5.76 -19.37 -3.97
N SER A 203 -5.35 -19.75 -2.76
CA SER A 203 -4.69 -18.79 -1.87
C SER A 203 -3.41 -18.27 -2.51
N VAL A 204 -3.20 -16.95 -2.43
CA VAL A 204 -2.05 -16.28 -3.06
C VAL A 204 -1.51 -15.17 -2.17
N VAL A 205 -0.19 -14.96 -2.26
CA VAL A 205 0.48 -13.78 -1.68
C VAL A 205 0.84 -12.83 -2.80
N GLN A 206 0.26 -11.64 -2.77
CA GLN A 206 0.49 -10.61 -3.80
C GLN A 206 0.43 -9.22 -3.16
N ASN A 207 1.30 -8.29 -3.60
CA ASN A 207 1.38 -6.93 -3.07
C ASN A 207 1.48 -6.86 -1.55
N PHE A 208 2.32 -7.73 -0.96
CA PHE A 208 2.52 -7.86 0.49
C PHE A 208 1.24 -8.19 1.28
N ALA A 209 0.26 -8.84 0.63
CA ALA A 209 -0.97 -9.31 1.27
C ALA A 209 -1.24 -10.78 0.93
N ILE A 210 -1.83 -11.49 1.87
CA ILE A 210 -2.32 -12.85 1.73
C ILE A 210 -3.80 -12.78 1.38
N PHE A 211 -4.19 -13.42 0.28
CA PHE A 211 -5.59 -13.61 -0.09
C PHE A 211 -5.97 -15.06 0.15
N PRO A 212 -7.10 -15.30 0.83
CA PRO A 212 -7.57 -16.66 1.08
C PRO A 212 -8.08 -17.30 -0.20
N GLU A 213 -8.09 -18.62 -0.22
CA GLU A 213 -8.81 -19.39 -1.23
C GLU A 213 -10.27 -18.92 -1.32
N THR A 214 -10.77 -18.68 -2.54
CA THR A 214 -12.07 -18.07 -2.76
C THR A 214 -12.83 -18.83 -3.84
N MET A 215 -14.07 -19.22 -3.54
CA MET A 215 -14.97 -19.86 -4.52
C MET A 215 -15.41 -18.87 -5.59
N THR A 216 -15.57 -19.37 -6.82
CA THR A 216 -16.15 -18.58 -7.92
C THR A 216 -17.61 -18.25 -7.64
N GLY A 217 -18.07 -17.16 -8.25
CA GLY A 217 -19.49 -16.76 -8.16
C GLY A 217 -20.44 -17.68 -8.94
N ALA A 218 -21.72 -17.37 -8.83
CA ALA A 218 -22.79 -18.17 -9.44
C ALA A 218 -22.79 -18.09 -10.97
N GLU A 219 -22.44 -16.94 -11.52
CA GLU A 219 -22.44 -16.69 -12.96
C GLU A 219 -21.00 -16.57 -13.50
N SER A 220 -20.82 -16.82 -14.81
CA SER A 220 -19.51 -16.71 -15.47
C SER A 220 -18.93 -15.30 -15.38
N THR A 221 -19.75 -14.29 -15.34
CA THR A 221 -19.39 -12.88 -15.23
C THR A 221 -19.26 -12.39 -13.79
N SER A 222 -19.59 -13.22 -12.80
CA SER A 222 -19.52 -12.84 -11.39
C SER A 222 -18.09 -12.62 -10.95
N LEU A 223 -17.88 -11.54 -10.16
CA LEU A 223 -16.63 -11.23 -9.51
C LEU A 223 -16.81 -11.33 -8.00
N VAL A 224 -16.15 -12.29 -7.38
CA VAL A 224 -16.19 -12.48 -5.91
C VAL A 224 -15.04 -11.73 -5.29
N ILE A 225 -15.35 -10.87 -4.31
CA ILE A 225 -14.36 -10.06 -3.61
C ILE A 225 -13.70 -10.89 -2.51
N ALA A 226 -12.38 -11.02 -2.58
CA ALA A 226 -11.55 -11.49 -1.48
C ALA A 226 -10.83 -10.30 -0.84
N ARG A 227 -10.97 -10.14 0.48
CA ARG A 227 -10.19 -9.18 1.25
C ARG A 227 -8.84 -9.79 1.60
N GLY A 228 -7.76 -9.07 1.27
CA GLY A 228 -6.42 -9.45 1.66
C GLY A 228 -6.12 -9.08 3.11
N THR A 229 -5.17 -9.77 3.70
CA THR A 229 -4.56 -9.45 4.99
C THR A 229 -3.09 -9.20 4.74
N CYS A 230 -2.57 -8.05 5.18
CA CYS A 230 -1.15 -7.76 5.02
C CYS A 230 -0.29 -8.85 5.68
N ILE A 231 0.81 -9.20 5.02
CA ILE A 231 1.81 -10.11 5.60
C ILE A 231 2.40 -9.52 6.89
N PRO A 232 3.07 -10.32 7.73
CA PRO A 232 3.75 -9.80 8.91
C PRO A 232 4.68 -8.64 8.57
N ASN A 233 4.66 -7.61 9.41
CA ASN A 233 5.47 -6.38 9.26
C ASN A 233 5.15 -5.52 8.03
N ALA A 234 4.01 -5.75 7.38
CA ALA A 234 3.42 -4.87 6.39
C ALA A 234 2.16 -4.17 6.95
N GLU A 235 1.73 -3.12 6.26
CA GLU A 235 0.53 -2.36 6.58
C GLU A 235 -0.19 -1.87 5.32
N GLU A 236 -1.50 -1.68 5.40
CA GLU A 236 -2.32 -1.17 4.29
C GLU A 236 -1.99 0.29 4.00
N VAL A 237 -1.97 0.65 2.70
CA VAL A 237 -1.75 2.02 2.23
C VAL A 237 -2.93 2.45 1.38
N ASP A 238 -3.43 3.67 1.63
CA ASP A 238 -4.50 4.38 0.91
C ASP A 238 -5.88 3.71 1.05
N VAL A 239 -6.08 2.54 0.46
CA VAL A 239 -7.37 1.83 0.44
C VAL A 239 -7.21 0.37 0.85
N PRO A 240 -8.23 -0.23 1.48
CA PRO A 240 -8.20 -1.64 1.87
C PRO A 240 -7.91 -2.55 0.67
N ILE A 241 -6.97 -3.47 0.86
CA ILE A 241 -6.54 -4.36 -0.21
C ILE A 241 -7.59 -5.43 -0.52
N LYS A 242 -7.94 -5.54 -1.80
CA LYS A 242 -8.94 -6.48 -2.33
C LYS A 242 -8.44 -7.11 -3.61
N LEU A 243 -8.86 -8.35 -3.84
CA LEU A 243 -8.65 -9.09 -5.07
C LEU A 243 -9.99 -9.67 -5.52
N TYR A 244 -10.19 -9.82 -6.81
CA TYR A 244 -11.43 -10.33 -7.37
C TYR A 244 -11.19 -11.67 -8.02
N CYS A 245 -11.96 -12.68 -7.59
CA CYS A 245 -12.01 -14.00 -8.21
C CYS A 245 -13.06 -13.99 -9.30
N ASN A 246 -12.68 -14.26 -10.56
CA ASN A 246 -13.59 -14.35 -11.70
C ASN A 246 -14.31 -15.71 -11.74
N GLY A 247 -15.27 -15.86 -12.66
CA GLY A 247 -16.05 -17.10 -12.83
C GLY A 247 -15.22 -18.30 -13.27
N ASP A 248 -14.04 -18.10 -13.83
CA ASP A 248 -13.13 -19.16 -14.30
C ASP A 248 -12.11 -19.59 -13.23
N GLY A 249 -12.16 -19.00 -12.04
CA GLY A 249 -11.25 -19.33 -10.94
C GLY A 249 -9.90 -18.62 -11.03
N GLU A 250 -9.83 -17.50 -11.74
CA GLU A 250 -8.63 -16.71 -11.91
C GLU A 250 -8.69 -15.41 -11.11
N TRP A 251 -7.57 -15.01 -10.57
CA TRP A 251 -7.43 -13.75 -9.88
C TRP A 251 -7.29 -12.59 -10.87
N MET A 252 -8.08 -11.55 -10.66
CA MET A 252 -8.00 -10.29 -11.39
C MET A 252 -6.96 -9.35 -10.79
N VAL A 253 -6.86 -8.12 -11.30
CA VAL A 253 -5.93 -7.11 -10.79
C VAL A 253 -6.34 -6.66 -9.37
N PRO A 254 -5.40 -6.62 -8.40
CA PRO A 254 -5.69 -6.18 -7.05
C PRO A 254 -5.98 -4.68 -6.97
N ILE A 255 -6.88 -4.30 -6.04
CA ILE A 255 -7.13 -2.91 -5.66
C ILE A 255 -6.55 -2.70 -4.27
N GLY A 256 -5.79 -1.60 -4.09
CA GLY A 256 -5.03 -1.34 -2.88
C GLY A 256 -3.72 -2.11 -2.82
N ARG A 257 -2.96 -1.88 -1.77
CA ARG A 257 -1.68 -2.54 -1.55
C ARG A 257 -1.32 -2.53 -0.07
N CYS A 258 -0.54 -3.49 0.35
CA CYS A 258 0.25 -3.41 1.57
C CYS A 258 1.67 -2.99 1.23
N THR A 259 2.39 -2.47 2.21
CA THR A 259 3.80 -2.13 2.09
C THR A 259 4.52 -2.41 3.41
N CYS A 260 5.83 -2.59 3.36
CA CYS A 260 6.59 -2.85 4.58
C CYS A 260 6.59 -1.62 5.49
N LYS A 261 6.43 -1.84 6.79
CA LYS A 261 6.52 -0.82 7.85
C LYS A 261 7.90 -0.19 7.90
N ALA A 262 7.99 0.97 8.56
CA ALA A 262 9.28 1.52 8.93
C ALA A 262 10.11 0.49 9.71
N GLY A 263 11.42 0.44 9.48
CA GLY A 263 12.31 -0.58 10.03
C GLY A 263 12.37 -1.90 9.25
N TYR A 264 11.59 -2.06 8.17
CA TYR A 264 11.57 -3.28 7.37
C TYR A 264 11.76 -2.98 5.88
N GLU A 265 12.57 -3.77 5.20
CA GLU A 265 12.79 -3.69 3.75
C GLU A 265 11.99 -4.78 3.01
N ALA A 266 11.67 -4.51 1.76
CA ALA A 266 10.95 -5.42 0.91
C ALA A 266 11.89 -6.44 0.27
N GLU A 267 11.58 -7.74 0.41
CA GLU A 267 12.28 -8.82 -0.27
C GLU A 267 11.31 -9.54 -1.22
N ASN A 268 11.63 -9.56 -2.51
CA ASN A 268 10.85 -10.23 -3.58
C ASN A 268 9.35 -9.89 -3.63
N ASN A 269 8.94 -8.75 -3.09
CA ASN A 269 7.54 -8.29 -2.99
C ASN A 269 6.60 -9.24 -2.19
N VAL A 270 7.15 -10.17 -1.43
CA VAL A 270 6.38 -11.15 -0.64
C VAL A 270 6.77 -11.22 0.83
N VAL A 271 7.89 -10.61 1.23
CA VAL A 271 8.38 -10.62 2.61
C VAL A 271 8.84 -9.22 3.00
N CYS A 272 8.56 -8.82 4.26
CA CYS A 272 9.14 -7.63 4.90
C CYS A 272 10.19 -8.08 5.91
N LYS A 273 11.47 -7.90 5.55
CA LYS A 273 12.63 -8.29 6.34
C LYS A 273 13.06 -7.15 7.25
N ALA A 274 13.35 -7.44 8.51
CA ALA A 274 13.83 -6.47 9.46
C ALA A 274 15.19 -5.89 9.04
N CYS A 275 15.37 -4.57 9.16
CA CYS A 275 16.68 -3.95 9.01
C CYS A 275 17.62 -4.48 10.10
N PRO A 276 18.83 -4.94 9.75
CA PRO A 276 19.80 -5.41 10.74
C PRO A 276 20.28 -4.28 11.64
N ALA A 277 20.86 -4.62 12.79
CA ALA A 277 21.49 -3.66 13.69
C ALA A 277 22.56 -2.83 12.95
N GLY A 278 22.61 -1.54 13.18
CA GLY A 278 23.45 -0.57 12.44
C GLY A 278 22.77 0.02 11.21
N MET A 279 21.60 -0.48 10.82
CA MET A 279 20.79 0.03 9.72
C MET A 279 19.41 0.47 10.21
N PHE A 280 18.72 1.25 9.40
CA PHE A 280 17.37 1.76 9.69
C PHE A 280 16.60 2.03 8.41
N LYS A 281 15.27 2.18 8.56
CA LYS A 281 14.40 2.66 7.50
C LYS A 281 13.31 3.53 8.12
N ALA A 282 13.37 4.84 7.83
CA ALA A 282 12.53 5.82 8.51
C ALA A 282 11.05 5.76 8.12
N THR A 283 10.75 5.42 6.87
CA THR A 283 9.40 5.47 6.31
C THR A 283 8.92 4.10 5.87
N GLN A 284 7.61 3.91 5.86
CA GLN A 284 7.00 2.76 5.22
C GLN A 284 7.27 2.77 3.71
N GLY A 285 7.29 1.61 3.09
CA GLY A 285 7.49 1.50 1.65
C GLY A 285 8.36 0.31 1.24
N VAL A 286 8.64 0.21 -0.05
CA VAL A 286 9.44 -0.87 -0.66
C VAL A 286 10.95 -0.60 -0.64
N GLY A 287 11.39 0.57 -0.13
CA GLY A 287 12.80 0.93 -0.06
C GLY A 287 13.62 -0.01 0.82
N SER A 288 14.93 -0.03 0.56
CA SER A 288 15.90 -0.81 1.34
C SER A 288 16.31 -0.11 2.64
N CYS A 289 16.89 -0.88 3.56
CA CYS A 289 17.50 -0.36 4.78
C CYS A 289 18.73 0.49 4.47
N ALA A 290 18.86 1.62 5.13
CA ALA A 290 20.01 2.53 5.04
C ALA A 290 20.92 2.36 6.25
N GLN A 291 22.21 2.62 6.09
CA GLN A 291 23.14 2.67 7.22
C GLN A 291 22.83 3.86 8.12
N CYS A 292 23.04 3.69 9.42
CA CYS A 292 22.86 4.79 10.36
C CYS A 292 23.75 5.98 10.00
N PRO A 293 23.18 7.21 10.01
CA PRO A 293 23.95 8.44 9.75
C PRO A 293 25.11 8.63 10.73
N THR A 294 26.07 9.46 10.37
CA THR A 294 27.23 9.76 11.19
C THR A 294 26.82 10.16 12.62
N ASN A 295 27.59 9.70 13.60
CA ASN A 295 27.36 9.91 15.04
C ASN A 295 26.04 9.36 15.59
N SER A 296 25.42 8.41 14.86
CA SER A 296 24.25 7.68 15.33
C SER A 296 24.47 6.16 15.27
N ARG A 297 23.55 5.40 15.84
CA ARG A 297 23.54 3.93 15.79
C ARG A 297 22.14 3.37 16.04
N SER A 298 21.87 2.19 15.52
CA SER A 298 20.79 1.32 15.99
C SER A 298 21.42 0.08 16.62
N THR A 299 20.91 -0.35 17.76
CA THR A 299 21.37 -1.54 18.49
C THR A 299 20.44 -2.72 18.34
N SER A 300 19.25 -2.49 17.85
CA SER A 300 18.22 -3.50 17.59
C SER A 300 17.94 -3.61 16.09
N GLU A 301 17.43 -4.75 15.69
CA GLU A 301 16.83 -4.94 14.38
C GLU A 301 15.53 -4.14 14.25
N ALA A 302 15.02 -4.00 13.02
CA ALA A 302 13.79 -3.31 12.69
C ALA A 302 13.72 -1.86 13.19
N SER A 303 14.84 -1.18 13.26
CA SER A 303 14.91 0.20 13.77
C SER A 303 14.35 1.19 12.73
N PRO A 304 13.34 2.02 13.09
CA PRO A 304 12.85 3.08 12.20
C PRO A 304 13.75 4.33 12.26
N ILE A 305 14.57 4.47 13.28
CA ILE A 305 15.47 5.61 13.46
C ILE A 305 16.75 5.19 14.17
N CYS A 306 17.87 5.82 13.83
CA CYS A 306 19.12 5.65 14.57
C CYS A 306 19.22 6.69 15.71
N THR A 307 19.49 6.21 16.91
CA THR A 307 19.72 7.06 18.09
C THR A 307 21.10 7.71 18.04
N CYS A 308 21.20 8.96 18.42
CA CYS A 308 22.47 9.66 18.49
C CYS A 308 23.39 9.04 19.55
N ARG A 309 24.69 9.07 19.30
CA ARG A 309 25.71 8.70 20.28
C ARG A 309 25.80 9.76 21.38
N ASN A 310 26.37 9.41 22.53
CA ASN A 310 26.53 10.35 23.63
C ASN A 310 27.30 11.61 23.19
N GLY A 311 26.77 12.78 23.57
CA GLY A 311 27.34 14.09 23.20
C GLY A 311 26.92 14.61 21.81
N TYR A 312 26.14 13.82 21.10
CA TYR A 312 25.53 14.22 19.81
C TYR A 312 24.02 14.22 19.91
N TYR A 313 23.39 15.08 19.15
CA TYR A 313 21.95 15.32 19.20
C TYR A 313 21.40 15.54 17.79
N ARG A 314 20.09 15.45 17.63
CA ARG A 314 19.34 15.78 16.41
C ARG A 314 18.27 16.81 16.77
N ALA A 315 18.13 17.85 15.98
CA ALA A 315 17.07 18.84 16.17
C ALA A 315 15.71 18.24 15.78
N ASP A 316 14.62 18.81 16.29
CA ASP A 316 13.27 18.29 16.03
C ASP A 316 12.86 18.42 14.56
N PHE A 317 13.47 19.38 13.85
CA PHE A 317 13.24 19.62 12.43
C PHE A 317 14.23 18.88 11.52
N ASP A 318 15.28 18.23 12.07
CA ASP A 318 16.21 17.45 11.27
C ASP A 318 15.55 16.14 10.84
N PRO A 319 15.66 15.72 9.56
CA PRO A 319 15.14 14.46 9.10
C PRO A 319 15.87 13.26 9.74
N PRO A 320 15.24 12.08 9.81
CA PRO A 320 15.87 10.88 10.40
C PRO A 320 17.19 10.48 9.78
N GLU A 321 17.41 10.83 8.51
CA GLU A 321 18.61 10.57 7.71
C GLU A 321 19.75 11.54 8.01
N ALA A 322 19.46 12.65 8.71
CA ALA A 322 20.48 13.62 9.07
C ALA A 322 21.45 13.05 10.11
N ALA A 323 22.73 13.40 9.96
CA ALA A 323 23.75 13.09 10.95
C ALA A 323 23.41 13.70 12.31
N CYS A 324 23.80 13.04 13.39
CA CYS A 324 23.74 13.65 14.70
C CYS A 324 24.90 14.64 14.89
N THR A 325 24.62 15.81 15.43
CA THR A 325 25.50 16.96 15.55
C THR A 325 25.79 17.29 17.02
N SER A 326 26.82 18.04 17.29
CA SER A 326 27.19 18.44 18.65
C SER A 326 27.03 19.94 18.88
N VAL A 327 27.05 20.36 20.12
CA VAL A 327 27.05 21.78 20.46
C VAL A 327 28.35 22.46 19.97
N PRO A 328 28.30 23.74 19.58
CA PRO A 328 29.48 24.46 19.11
C PRO A 328 30.45 24.74 20.27
N SER A 329 31.73 24.92 19.94
CA SER A 329 32.71 25.46 20.89
C SER A 329 32.47 26.96 21.15
N GLY A 330 33.05 27.51 22.21
CA GLY A 330 32.93 28.93 22.48
C GLY A 330 33.51 29.80 21.37
N PRO A 331 33.02 31.04 21.20
CA PRO A 331 33.60 32.03 20.30
C PRO A 331 35.07 32.32 20.63
N ARG A 332 35.80 32.89 19.69
CA ARG A 332 37.26 33.13 19.84
C ARG A 332 37.61 34.61 19.68
N ASN A 333 38.78 35.01 20.21
CA ASN A 333 39.39 36.31 19.94
C ASN A 333 38.42 37.50 20.15
N VAL A 334 37.79 37.56 21.32
CA VAL A 334 36.89 38.67 21.65
C VAL A 334 37.65 39.94 21.80
N ILE A 335 37.26 40.97 21.07
CA ILE A 335 37.78 42.34 21.15
C ILE A 335 36.68 43.19 21.73
N SER A 336 37.04 44.10 22.66
CA SER A 336 36.12 45.05 23.25
C SER A 336 36.62 46.47 23.04
N ILE A 337 35.75 47.32 22.52
CA ILE A 337 36.03 48.75 22.33
C ILE A 337 35.06 49.50 23.24
N VAL A 338 35.64 50.20 24.24
CA VAL A 338 34.86 50.96 25.22
C VAL A 338 34.81 52.44 24.79
N ASN A 339 33.61 52.97 24.65
CA ASN A 339 33.37 54.39 24.39
C ASN A 339 32.39 54.91 25.45
N GLU A 340 32.95 55.56 26.47
CA GLU A 340 32.22 56.10 27.62
C GLU A 340 31.31 55.05 28.30
N THR A 341 30.00 55.14 28.13
CA THR A 341 28.98 54.25 28.67
C THR A 341 28.42 53.25 27.62
N SER A 342 29.13 53.12 26.50
CA SER A 342 28.81 52.14 25.47
C SER A 342 30.00 51.25 25.12
N ILE A 343 29.74 50.08 24.58
CA ILE A 343 30.75 49.06 24.28
C ILE A 343 30.42 48.44 22.92
N ILE A 344 31.43 48.20 22.12
CA ILE A 344 31.35 47.30 20.96
C ILE A 344 32.08 46.03 21.31
N LEU A 345 31.44 44.90 21.15
CA LEU A 345 32.06 43.59 21.22
C LEU A 345 32.13 43.00 19.81
N GLU A 346 33.32 42.50 19.45
CA GLU A 346 33.59 41.78 18.23
C GLU A 346 34.28 40.46 18.57
N TRP A 347 33.97 39.39 17.85
CA TRP A 347 34.56 38.08 18.10
C TRP A 347 34.73 37.30 16.79
N HIS A 348 35.51 36.24 16.83
CA HIS A 348 35.56 35.29 15.73
C HIS A 348 34.63 34.09 16.01
N PRO A 349 34.08 33.47 14.95
CA PRO A 349 33.26 32.27 15.09
C PRO A 349 33.95 31.15 15.87
N PRO A 350 33.19 30.21 16.45
CA PRO A 350 33.77 29.05 17.11
C PRO A 350 34.64 28.24 16.15
N ARG A 351 35.62 27.52 16.71
CA ARG A 351 36.47 26.61 15.91
C ARG A 351 35.69 25.43 15.40
N GLU A 352 34.77 24.93 16.23
CA GLU A 352 33.89 23.79 15.95
C GLU A 352 32.46 24.27 16.03
N THR A 353 31.74 24.15 14.92
CA THR A 353 30.31 24.51 14.82
C THR A 353 29.38 23.39 15.28
N GLY A 354 29.96 22.24 15.65
CA GLY A 354 29.24 21.03 15.95
C GLY A 354 28.73 20.27 14.72
N GLY A 355 29.16 20.68 13.50
CA GLY A 355 28.71 20.11 12.24
C GLY A 355 27.42 20.73 11.75
N ARG A 356 27.12 22.00 12.17
CA ARG A 356 25.91 22.75 11.77
C ARG A 356 26.29 24.16 11.28
N ASP A 357 25.43 24.68 10.40
CA ASP A 357 25.61 26.04 9.84
C ASP A 357 24.69 27.06 10.52
N ASP A 358 23.76 26.61 11.40
CA ASP A 358 22.80 27.44 12.13
C ASP A 358 23.34 28.02 13.44
N VAL A 359 24.65 28.28 13.51
CA VAL A 359 25.30 28.86 14.70
C VAL A 359 24.89 30.31 14.87
N THR A 360 24.40 30.62 16.07
CA THR A 360 24.10 31.99 16.53
C THR A 360 24.74 32.28 17.85
N TYR A 361 24.68 33.55 18.29
CA TYR A 361 25.32 33.98 19.52
C TYR A 361 24.33 34.63 20.48
N ASP A 362 24.48 34.29 21.77
CA ASP A 362 23.72 34.88 22.86
C ASP A 362 24.67 35.65 23.79
N ILE A 363 24.29 36.87 24.18
CA ILE A 363 25.11 37.71 25.08
C ILE A 363 24.49 37.71 26.47
N VAL A 364 25.21 37.17 27.43
CA VAL A 364 24.85 37.30 28.85
C VAL A 364 25.58 38.48 29.47
N CYS A 365 24.82 39.49 29.86
CA CYS A 365 25.35 40.69 30.49
C CYS A 365 25.22 40.59 32.02
N LYS A 366 26.33 40.84 32.73
CA LYS A 366 26.39 40.85 34.19
C LYS A 366 27.03 42.14 34.67
N LYS A 367 26.34 42.87 35.53
CA LYS A 367 26.84 44.05 36.27
C LYS A 367 27.52 43.58 37.55
N CYS A 368 28.76 43.95 37.75
CA CYS A 368 29.57 43.45 38.87
C CYS A 368 29.84 44.56 39.89
N ARG A 369 30.16 44.14 41.11
CA ARG A 369 30.73 45.07 42.12
C ARG A 369 32.21 45.38 41.77
N PRO A 370 32.79 46.46 42.33
CA PRO A 370 34.19 46.82 42.05
C PRO A 370 35.18 45.69 42.35
N ASP A 371 34.89 44.86 43.35
CA ASP A 371 35.72 43.70 43.73
C ASP A 371 35.50 42.49 42.82
N ARG A 372 34.52 42.54 41.87
CA ARG A 372 34.10 41.48 40.94
C ARG A 372 33.69 40.14 41.59
N ARG A 373 33.48 40.12 42.94
CA ARG A 373 33.09 38.90 43.66
C ARG A 373 31.60 38.61 43.56
N SER A 374 30.79 39.60 43.21
CA SER A 374 29.36 39.48 43.05
C SER A 374 28.93 40.22 41.81
N CYS A 375 28.23 39.51 40.92
CA CYS A 375 27.65 40.04 39.71
C CYS A 375 26.16 39.70 39.65
N SER A 376 25.35 40.63 39.20
CA SER A 376 23.92 40.44 38.92
C SER A 376 23.65 40.65 37.43
N ARG A 377 22.52 40.20 36.95
CA ARG A 377 22.04 40.53 35.58
C ARG A 377 22.07 42.05 35.37
N CYS A 378 22.42 42.48 34.18
CA CYS A 378 22.35 43.89 33.80
C CYS A 378 20.91 44.44 33.91
N ASP A 379 20.83 45.76 34.10
CA ASP A 379 19.57 46.47 34.17
C ASP A 379 18.81 46.39 32.81
N ASP A 380 17.49 46.45 32.87
CA ASP A 380 16.63 46.29 31.70
C ASP A 380 16.72 47.45 30.67
N ASN A 381 17.39 48.56 31.08
CA ASN A 381 17.61 49.72 30.21
C ASN A 381 18.88 49.56 29.32
N VAL A 382 19.63 48.45 29.42
CA VAL A 382 20.78 48.17 28.58
C VAL A 382 20.32 47.75 27.21
N GLU A 383 20.73 48.44 26.17
CA GLU A 383 20.32 48.25 24.80
C GLU A 383 21.39 47.47 24.01
N PHE A 384 20.95 46.51 23.19
CA PHE A 384 21.82 45.69 22.33
C PHE A 384 21.42 45.91 20.87
N VAL A 385 22.36 46.31 20.03
CA VAL A 385 22.13 46.50 18.59
C VAL A 385 23.04 45.54 17.79
N PRO A 386 22.49 44.66 16.96
CA PRO A 386 21.09 44.56 16.54
C PRO A 386 20.17 43.89 17.60
N ARG A 387 20.68 42.99 18.43
CA ARG A 387 19.91 42.27 19.48
C ARG A 387 20.82 41.57 20.48
N GLN A 388 20.28 41.08 21.59
CA GLN A 388 21.05 40.40 22.65
C GLN A 388 21.15 38.89 22.40
N LEU A 389 20.12 38.25 21.86
CA LEU A 389 19.99 36.80 21.68
C LEU A 389 19.83 36.44 20.20
N GLY A 390 20.35 35.30 19.79
CA GLY A 390 20.23 34.78 18.44
C GLY A 390 20.92 35.65 17.39
N LEU A 391 22.05 36.27 17.73
CA LEU A 391 22.87 37.05 16.79
C LEU A 391 23.44 36.12 15.71
N THR A 392 23.34 36.52 14.48
CA THR A 392 24.01 35.87 13.34
C THR A 392 25.34 36.55 13.01
N GLU A 393 25.49 37.79 13.42
CA GLU A 393 26.71 38.58 13.26
C GLU A 393 27.65 38.38 14.43
N THR A 394 28.93 38.56 14.18
CA THR A 394 30.00 38.44 15.19
C THR A 394 30.34 39.79 15.83
N ARG A 395 29.40 40.70 15.88
CA ARG A 395 29.52 42.05 16.42
C ARG A 395 28.23 42.50 17.09
N VAL A 396 28.33 43.20 18.22
CA VAL A 396 27.21 43.83 18.91
C VAL A 396 27.63 45.17 19.52
N PHE A 397 26.77 46.16 19.39
CA PHE A 397 26.86 47.44 20.08
C PHE A 397 25.98 47.42 21.32
N ILE A 398 26.52 47.81 22.48
CA ILE A 398 25.83 47.81 23.76
C ILE A 398 25.86 49.20 24.32
N SER A 399 24.72 49.76 24.67
CA SER A 399 24.59 51.14 25.19
C SER A 399 23.83 51.21 26.51
N SER A 400 23.69 52.39 27.05
CA SER A 400 22.97 52.69 28.31
C SER A 400 23.58 51.98 29.55
N LEU A 401 24.88 51.77 29.52
CA LEU A 401 25.62 51.26 30.67
C LEU A 401 25.93 52.36 31.70
N TRP A 402 26.08 51.97 32.94
CA TRP A 402 26.49 52.92 34.00
C TRP A 402 27.96 53.28 33.89
N ALA A 403 28.30 54.56 34.12
CA ALA A 403 29.72 55.01 34.16
C ALA A 403 30.49 54.39 35.33
N HIS A 404 31.80 54.22 35.18
CA HIS A 404 32.71 53.62 36.14
C HIS A 404 32.26 52.29 36.77
N THR A 405 31.55 51.51 35.99
CA THR A 405 30.94 50.27 36.47
C THR A 405 31.56 49.06 35.82
N PRO A 406 32.00 48.05 36.59
CA PRO A 406 32.49 46.78 36.04
C PRO A 406 31.35 45.94 35.49
N TYR A 407 31.54 45.41 34.28
CA TYR A 407 30.63 44.46 33.60
C TYR A 407 31.42 43.21 33.19
N THR A 408 30.73 42.11 33.19
CA THR A 408 31.14 40.85 32.57
C THR A 408 30.17 40.49 31.48
N PHE A 409 30.68 40.33 30.27
CA PHE A 409 29.89 39.83 29.16
C PHE A 409 30.34 38.42 28.82
N GLU A 410 29.38 37.49 28.75
CA GLU A 410 29.61 36.13 28.30
C GLU A 410 29.00 36.00 26.92
N ILE A 411 29.81 35.68 25.91
CA ILE A 411 29.35 35.46 24.55
C ILE A 411 29.26 33.96 24.36
N GLN A 412 28.04 33.44 24.23
CA GLN A 412 27.73 32.03 24.06
C GLN A 412 27.53 31.74 22.59
N ALA A 413 28.09 30.63 22.08
CA ALA A 413 27.74 30.10 20.77
C ALA A 413 26.70 29.00 20.94
N VAL A 414 25.59 29.10 20.20
CA VAL A 414 24.49 28.15 20.22
C VAL A 414 24.11 27.73 18.80
N ASN A 415 23.59 26.54 18.65
CA ASN A 415 23.04 26.00 17.40
C ASN A 415 21.71 25.30 17.66
N GLY A 416 21.06 24.79 16.65
CA GLY A 416 19.72 24.19 16.73
C GLY A 416 19.56 23.02 17.71
N ILE A 417 20.66 22.45 18.20
CA ILE A 417 20.61 21.36 19.20
C ILE A 417 21.12 21.76 20.58
N SER A 418 21.57 23.01 20.78
CA SER A 418 22.14 23.45 22.05
C SER A 418 21.19 23.30 23.22
N SER A 419 19.90 23.47 23.02
CA SER A 419 18.84 23.23 24.02
C SER A 419 18.65 21.78 24.45
N LYS A 420 19.15 20.82 23.66
CA LYS A 420 19.09 19.38 23.96
C LYS A 420 20.28 18.87 24.77
N SER A 421 21.32 19.68 24.87
CA SER A 421 22.50 19.38 25.71
C SER A 421 22.15 19.59 27.19
N PRO A 422 22.52 18.65 28.07
CA PRO A 422 22.39 18.86 29.53
C PRO A 422 23.44 19.86 30.08
N PHE A 423 24.40 20.25 29.26
CA PHE A 423 25.45 21.19 29.65
C PHE A 423 25.13 22.58 29.11
N PRO A 424 25.50 23.64 29.86
CA PRO A 424 25.33 25.03 29.41
C PRO A 424 26.16 25.27 28.14
N PRO A 425 25.75 26.23 27.28
CA PRO A 425 26.50 26.60 26.10
C PRO A 425 27.91 27.04 26.43
N GLN A 426 28.88 26.66 25.61
CA GLN A 426 30.27 27.12 25.74
C GLN A 426 30.35 28.62 25.42
N HIS A 427 31.07 29.35 26.22
CA HIS A 427 31.17 30.79 26.11
C HIS A 427 32.58 31.29 26.31
N VAL A 428 32.81 32.51 25.90
CA VAL A 428 33.98 33.30 26.26
C VAL A 428 33.55 34.50 27.07
N SER A 429 34.25 34.79 28.16
CA SER A 429 33.94 35.91 29.04
C SER A 429 34.90 37.05 28.82
N VAL A 430 34.38 38.27 28.79
CA VAL A 430 35.20 39.49 28.78
C VAL A 430 34.79 40.41 29.92
N ASN A 431 35.77 40.92 30.63
CA ASN A 431 35.58 41.79 31.79
C ASN A 431 35.95 43.22 31.38
N ILE A 432 35.01 44.12 31.52
CA ILE A 432 35.13 45.51 31.07
C ILE A 432 34.71 46.43 32.21
N THR A 433 35.34 47.61 32.27
CA THR A 433 34.90 48.72 33.12
C THR A 433 34.62 49.91 32.23
N THR A 434 33.43 50.49 32.32
CA THR A 434 33.03 51.67 31.55
C THR A 434 33.78 52.89 32.00
N ASN A 435 33.98 53.86 31.10
CA ASN A 435 34.64 55.11 31.35
C ASN A 435 33.72 56.17 31.95
N GLN A 436 34.23 57.37 32.21
CA GLN A 436 33.45 58.48 32.65
C GLN A 436 32.56 58.99 31.54
N ALA A 437 31.27 59.29 31.81
CA ALA A 437 30.42 59.96 30.84
C ALA A 437 30.88 61.41 30.65
N VAL A 438 31.04 61.82 29.39
CA VAL A 438 31.40 63.18 29.05
C VAL A 438 30.18 64.09 29.27
N CYS A 439 30.24 64.96 30.28
CA CYS A 439 29.26 66.04 30.42
C CYS A 439 29.65 67.18 29.51
N THR A 440 28.94 67.39 28.39
CA THR A 440 29.07 68.59 27.56
C THR A 440 28.56 69.78 28.32
N ARG A 441 29.51 70.67 28.75
CA ARG A 441 29.25 71.95 29.41
C ARG A 441 28.68 72.92 28.37
N GLY A 442 27.37 73.11 28.35
CA GLY A 442 26.75 74.24 27.64
C GLY A 442 27.25 75.55 28.18
N ARG A 443 27.89 76.40 27.38
CA ARG A 443 28.22 77.77 27.72
C ARG A 443 26.97 78.61 27.83
N HIS A 444 26.51 78.89 29.09
CA HIS A 444 25.71 80.06 29.33
C HIS A 444 26.29 80.86 30.53
N LEU A 445 26.37 82.19 30.26
CA LEU A 445 26.96 83.18 31.17
C LEU A 445 26.10 83.40 32.42
N ARG A 446 26.82 83.56 33.58
CA ARG A 446 26.54 84.33 34.80
C ARG A 446 25.24 84.02 35.51
N THR A 447 25.26 83.55 36.71
CA THR A 447 25.48 84.12 38.04
C THR A 447 25.10 83.13 39.12
N ALA A 448 26.09 82.91 40.01
CA ALA A 448 26.08 82.56 41.45
C ALA A 448 25.28 81.32 41.96
N PRO A 449 25.60 80.89 43.20
CA PRO A 449 25.98 79.50 43.39
C PRO A 449 24.87 78.73 44.17
N ASN A 450 24.66 77.48 43.76
CA ASN A 450 24.37 76.39 44.70
C ASN A 450 24.27 75.05 44.01
N HIS A 451 24.94 74.12 44.56
CA HIS A 451 24.99 72.69 44.29
C HIS A 451 23.79 72.01 43.66
N SER A 452 23.95 71.53 42.44
CA SER A 452 23.54 70.22 41.99
C SER A 452 23.99 69.98 40.52
N THR A 453 24.97 69.17 40.28
CA THR A 453 25.43 68.72 38.94
C THR A 453 24.36 67.72 38.44
N SER A 454 23.41 68.21 37.67
CA SER A 454 22.49 67.36 36.93
C SER A 454 23.09 67.06 35.56
N CYS A 455 23.55 65.86 35.34
CA CYS A 455 23.85 65.36 34.01
C CYS A 455 22.55 65.05 33.27
N ASN A 456 22.14 65.95 32.36
CA ASN A 456 21.04 65.67 31.44
C ASN A 456 21.41 64.57 30.46
N ARG A 457 20.65 63.51 30.46
CA ARG A 457 20.65 62.47 29.41
C ARG A 457 20.41 63.16 28.08
N GLY A 458 21.41 63.20 27.21
CA GLY A 458 21.24 63.60 25.83
C GLY A 458 20.35 62.56 25.14
N ARG A 459 19.13 63.01 24.88
CA ARG A 459 18.22 62.30 23.99
C ARG A 459 18.77 62.42 22.55
N ALA A 460 19.28 61.37 21.95
CA ALA A 460 19.59 61.39 20.52
C ALA A 460 18.29 61.57 19.78
N GLU A 461 18.18 62.66 19.07
CA GLU A 461 17.05 62.94 18.15
C GLU A 461 17.04 61.84 17.07
N GLY A 462 15.94 61.12 17.02
CA GLY A 462 15.69 60.16 15.97
C GLY A 462 15.57 60.85 14.62
N ALA A 463 16.44 60.54 13.71
CA ALA A 463 16.25 60.82 12.30
C ALA A 463 15.05 60.02 11.78
N LYS A 464 14.18 60.76 11.11
CA LYS A 464 12.93 60.27 10.50
C LYS A 464 13.08 58.94 9.77
N GLN A 465 12.32 57.97 10.21
CA GLN A 465 12.00 56.76 9.49
C GLN A 465 10.46 56.61 9.51
N THR A 466 9.80 57.55 8.83
CA THR A 466 8.38 57.47 8.48
C THR A 466 8.31 57.50 6.96
N ASP A 467 8.38 56.36 6.27
CA ASP A 467 7.90 56.20 4.87
C ASP A 467 7.99 54.76 4.35
N LEU A 468 8.28 53.73 5.20
CA LEU A 468 8.28 52.36 4.72
C LEU A 468 7.21 51.45 5.34
N ALA A 469 6.42 51.93 6.32
CA ALA A 469 5.39 51.13 6.98
C ALA A 469 4.02 51.14 6.28
N GLU A 470 3.77 52.14 5.38
CA GLU A 470 2.50 52.19 4.61
C GLU A 470 2.51 51.32 3.34
N GLU A 471 3.67 51.03 2.77
CA GLU A 471 3.78 50.20 1.55
C GLU A 471 3.63 48.69 1.84
N GLU A 472 3.95 48.21 3.03
CA GLU A 472 3.73 46.82 3.39
C GLU A 472 2.28 46.50 3.82
N LYS A 473 1.53 47.49 4.32
CA LYS A 473 0.09 47.30 4.61
C LYS A 473 -0.77 47.20 3.35
N GLU A 474 -0.43 47.97 2.31
CA GLU A 474 -1.17 47.92 1.04
C GLU A 474 -0.90 46.60 0.25
N LYS A 475 0.29 46.01 0.37
CA LYS A 475 0.58 44.71 -0.23
C LYS A 475 -0.08 43.54 0.53
N GLY A 476 -0.29 43.63 1.84
CA GLY A 476 -1.00 42.64 2.64
C GLY A 476 -2.51 42.56 2.37
N GLU A 477 -3.14 43.74 2.15
CA GLU A 477 -4.57 43.80 1.83
C GLU A 477 -4.92 43.31 0.42
N LYS A 478 -4.06 43.57 -0.58
CA LYS A 478 -4.25 43.05 -1.95
C LYS A 478 -4.04 41.52 -2.06
N ALA A 479 -3.18 40.94 -1.22
CA ALA A 479 -2.99 39.50 -1.19
C ALA A 479 -4.17 38.78 -0.49
N GLY A 480 -4.84 39.41 0.47
CA GLY A 480 -6.04 38.89 1.12
C GLY A 480 -7.27 38.88 0.25
N GLN A 481 -7.44 39.91 -0.61
CA GLN A 481 -8.59 39.99 -1.53
C GLN A 481 -8.50 38.98 -2.68
N LEU A 482 -7.30 38.73 -3.22
CA LEU A 482 -7.10 37.71 -4.28
C LEU A 482 -7.29 36.27 -3.81
N LYS A 483 -7.09 35.97 -2.50
CA LYS A 483 -7.40 34.64 -1.93
C LYS A 483 -8.91 34.46 -1.70
N GLY A 484 -9.63 35.51 -1.34
CA GLY A 484 -11.09 35.47 -1.16
C GLY A 484 -11.90 35.30 -2.44
N GLU A 485 -11.41 35.81 -3.56
CA GLU A 485 -12.08 35.65 -4.85
C GLU A 485 -11.87 34.24 -5.45
N LYS A 486 -10.69 33.64 -5.31
CA LYS A 486 -10.45 32.27 -5.76
C LYS A 486 -11.24 31.20 -4.96
N GLU A 487 -11.52 31.42 -3.68
CA GLU A 487 -12.36 30.50 -2.89
C GLU A 487 -13.85 30.63 -3.22
N LYS A 488 -14.33 31.80 -3.67
CA LYS A 488 -15.71 31.96 -4.12
C LYS A 488 -15.97 31.37 -5.50
N GLU A 489 -15.01 31.38 -6.38
CA GLU A 489 -15.12 30.81 -7.73
C GLU A 489 -15.15 29.25 -7.67
N ASN A 490 -14.35 28.63 -6.79
CA ASN A 490 -14.36 27.18 -6.57
C ASN A 490 -15.63 26.64 -5.90
N ARG A 491 -16.34 27.44 -5.10
CA ARG A 491 -17.64 27.05 -4.52
C ARG A 491 -18.79 27.14 -5.50
N GLY A 492 -18.69 27.99 -6.52
CA GLY A 492 -19.70 28.12 -7.58
C GLY A 492 -19.74 26.96 -8.56
N GLU A 493 -18.62 26.33 -8.84
CA GLU A 493 -18.54 25.18 -9.77
C GLU A 493 -19.03 23.86 -9.17
N TRP A 494 -18.91 23.64 -7.86
CA TRP A 494 -19.43 22.44 -7.18
C TRP A 494 -20.96 22.44 -7.04
N GLY A 495 -21.60 23.60 -6.98
CA GLY A 495 -23.07 23.73 -6.97
C GLY A 495 -23.72 23.35 -8.29
N LYS A 496 -23.09 23.70 -9.41
CA LYS A 496 -23.66 23.45 -10.77
C LYS A 496 -23.52 21.99 -11.24
N ARG A 497 -22.66 21.19 -10.64
CA ARG A 497 -22.57 19.74 -10.97
C ARG A 497 -23.58 18.87 -10.23
N ARG A 498 -24.15 19.32 -9.14
CA ARG A 498 -25.17 18.54 -8.38
C ARG A 498 -26.56 18.61 -8.98
N ASP A 499 -26.91 19.66 -9.70
CA ASP A 499 -28.25 19.81 -10.29
C ASP A 499 -28.40 19.16 -11.67
N ARG A 500 -27.30 18.81 -12.36
CA ARG A 500 -27.35 18.12 -13.66
C ARG A 500 -27.61 16.60 -13.56
N ASN A 501 -27.46 15.99 -12.37
CA ASN A 501 -27.65 14.57 -12.17
C ASN A 501 -29.04 14.18 -11.60
N LYS A 502 -29.91 15.17 -11.32
CA LYS A 502 -31.28 14.89 -10.85
C LYS A 502 -32.35 14.81 -11.94
N ASN A 503 -32.00 15.12 -13.20
CA ASN A 503 -32.95 15.12 -14.32
C ASN A 503 -32.74 13.97 -15.34
N LYS A 504 -32.04 12.89 -14.94
CA LYS A 504 -31.98 11.64 -15.73
C LYS A 504 -32.19 10.45 -14.79
N ARG A 505 -33.45 10.26 -14.37
CA ARG A 505 -34.04 8.99 -13.98
C ARG A 505 -35.53 9.04 -14.33
#